data_58a482b7dcc611a94f384e32ea6898d7
#
_entry.id   58a482b7dcc611a94f384e32ea6898d7
#
_cell.length_a   1.000
_cell.length_b   1.000
_cell.length_c   1.000
_cell.angle_alpha   90.00
_cell.angle_beta   90.00
_cell.angle_gamma   90.00
#
_symmetry.space_group_name_H-M   'P 1'
#
loop_
_entity.id
_entity.type
_entity.pdbx_description
1 polymer ?
#
loop_
_entity_poly.entity_id
_entity_poly.type
_entity_poly.pdbx_seq_one_letter_code
_entity_poly.pdbx_strand_id
1 'polypeptide(L)'
;PTDWRRAPAVTPDVLARGTPVPVSIAQDPDTPSDSIRLLLKARPGDFLHLALPAGFGPEKGAVLSDGWTTVLAAADPGAAVGFLQPGSMMTLSGSRTLTLMADGVDRIRWRIERIRDPYLALTAQNWRAHETVTNAEALSEAADGVIPVAAGRRFASLPLDEAKLPGGRAGLFQITLTGEKKTKDGWG
;
A
#
# COMPACT_ATOMS: atom_id res chain seq x y z
N PRO A 1 -13.11 -1.59 6.41
CA PRO A 1 -12.96 -2.82 5.65
C PRO A 1 -14.34 -3.31 5.22
N THR A 2 -14.55 -3.48 3.92
CA THR A 2 -15.81 -4.00 3.39
C THR A 2 -15.96 -5.43 3.90
N ASP A 3 -16.98 -5.67 4.73
CA ASP A 3 -17.20 -6.99 5.32
C ASP A 3 -17.79 -7.92 4.24
N TRP A 4 -17.00 -8.84 3.73
CA TRP A 4 -17.41 -9.85 2.74
C TRP A 4 -18.64 -10.66 3.19
N ARG A 5 -18.89 -10.76 4.51
CA ARG A 5 -20.07 -11.43 5.08
C ARG A 5 -21.38 -10.72 4.76
N ARG A 6 -21.30 -9.48 4.28
CA ARG A 6 -22.44 -8.68 3.82
C ARG A 6 -22.68 -8.77 2.32
N ALA A 7 -21.90 -9.62 1.62
CA ALA A 7 -22.13 -9.83 0.20
C ALA A 7 -23.57 -10.28 -0.04
N PRO A 8 -24.29 -9.67 -1.00
CA PRO A 8 -25.63 -10.10 -1.35
C PRO A 8 -25.57 -11.55 -1.89
N ALA A 9 -26.61 -12.32 -1.63
CA ALA A 9 -26.76 -13.64 -2.25
C ALA A 9 -26.80 -13.45 -3.77
N VAL A 10 -25.99 -14.23 -4.50
CA VAL A 10 -25.92 -14.17 -5.95
C VAL A 10 -27.13 -14.92 -6.52
N THR A 11 -28.16 -14.18 -6.88
CA THR A 11 -29.35 -14.71 -7.56
C THR A 11 -29.37 -14.23 -9.01
N PRO A 12 -30.09 -14.90 -9.91
CA PRO A 12 -30.24 -14.43 -11.30
C PRO A 12 -30.73 -12.98 -11.38
N ASP A 13 -31.66 -12.57 -10.52
CA ASP A 13 -32.18 -11.20 -10.47
C ASP A 13 -31.15 -10.18 -10.02
N VAL A 14 -30.25 -10.54 -9.11
CA VAL A 14 -29.14 -9.69 -8.68
C VAL A 14 -28.14 -9.53 -9.83
N LEU A 15 -27.81 -10.61 -10.52
CA LEU A 15 -26.91 -10.56 -11.66
C LEU A 15 -27.48 -9.76 -12.83
N ALA A 16 -28.77 -9.91 -13.11
CA ALA A 16 -29.44 -9.16 -14.19
C ALA A 16 -29.43 -7.65 -13.98
N ARG A 17 -29.36 -7.20 -12.72
CA ARG A 17 -29.25 -5.78 -12.35
C ARG A 17 -27.80 -5.31 -12.23
N GLY A 18 -26.84 -6.24 -12.31
CA GLY A 18 -25.43 -5.94 -12.25
C GLY A 18 -24.94 -5.16 -13.49
N THR A 19 -23.93 -4.35 -13.31
CA THR A 19 -23.26 -3.65 -14.41
C THR A 19 -21.98 -4.41 -14.78
N PRO A 20 -21.80 -4.81 -16.04
CA PRO A 20 -20.56 -5.43 -16.47
C PRO A 20 -19.36 -4.50 -16.22
N VAL A 21 -18.30 -5.03 -15.63
CA VAL A 21 -17.06 -4.30 -15.38
C VAL A 21 -16.03 -4.76 -16.42
N PRO A 22 -15.46 -3.82 -17.20
CA PRO A 22 -14.40 -4.17 -18.13
C PRO A 22 -13.18 -4.70 -17.35
N VAL A 23 -12.67 -5.83 -17.80
CA VAL A 23 -11.52 -6.51 -17.22
C VAL A 23 -10.41 -6.59 -18.25
N SER A 24 -9.18 -6.30 -17.84
CA SER A 24 -7.99 -6.53 -18.65
C SER A 24 -7.03 -7.46 -17.93
N ILE A 25 -6.26 -8.22 -18.67
CA ILE A 25 -5.21 -9.10 -18.14
C ILE A 25 -3.92 -8.29 -18.05
N ALA A 26 -3.32 -8.26 -16.87
CA ALA A 26 -2.08 -7.52 -16.59
C ALA A 26 -0.83 -8.38 -16.74
N GLN A 27 -0.83 -9.28 -17.69
CA GLN A 27 0.29 -10.18 -17.94
C GLN A 27 0.67 -10.09 -19.41
N ASP A 28 1.96 -10.25 -19.66
CA ASP A 28 2.46 -10.48 -21.00
C ASP A 28 1.93 -11.84 -21.47
N PRO A 29 1.15 -11.89 -22.59
CA PRO A 29 0.60 -13.12 -23.10
C PRO A 29 1.67 -14.16 -23.47
N ASP A 30 2.89 -13.73 -23.77
CA ASP A 30 3.99 -14.60 -24.17
C ASP A 30 4.80 -15.14 -22.98
N THR A 31 4.53 -14.67 -21.77
CA THR A 31 5.23 -15.13 -20.57
C THR A 31 4.42 -16.20 -19.84
N PRO A 32 4.91 -17.46 -19.77
CA PRO A 32 4.25 -18.51 -19.01
C PRO A 32 4.05 -18.12 -17.54
N SER A 33 2.86 -18.27 -17.04
CA SER A 33 2.52 -17.96 -15.64
C SER A 33 1.51 -18.99 -15.10
N ASP A 34 1.67 -19.34 -13.84
CA ASP A 34 0.75 -20.19 -13.06
C ASP A 34 -0.39 -19.37 -12.43
N SER A 35 -0.39 -18.07 -12.63
CA SER A 35 -1.38 -17.15 -12.08
C SER A 35 -1.85 -16.16 -13.14
N ILE A 36 -3.10 -15.70 -13.00
CA ILE A 36 -3.68 -14.67 -13.86
C ILE A 36 -3.96 -13.43 -13.01
N ARG A 37 -3.39 -12.31 -13.42
CA ARG A 37 -3.64 -11.03 -12.80
C ARG A 37 -4.67 -10.24 -13.60
N LEU A 38 -5.83 -10.03 -13.01
CA LEU A 38 -6.92 -9.26 -13.59
C LEU A 38 -6.86 -7.81 -13.09
N LEU A 39 -6.94 -6.85 -14.00
CA LEU A 39 -7.12 -5.44 -13.70
C LEU A 39 -8.56 -5.05 -14.00
N LEU A 40 -9.21 -4.48 -13.01
CA LEU A 40 -10.58 -3.99 -13.10
C LEU A 40 -10.73 -2.71 -12.29
N LYS A 41 -11.73 -1.91 -12.65
CA LYS A 41 -12.09 -0.70 -11.91
C LYS A 41 -13.36 -0.99 -11.12
N ALA A 42 -13.25 -0.98 -9.81
CA ALA A 42 -14.37 -1.08 -8.88
C ALA A 42 -14.37 0.11 -7.92
N ARG A 43 -15.53 0.49 -7.41
CA ARG A 43 -15.64 1.49 -6.36
C ARG A 43 -15.50 0.81 -5.00
N PRO A 44 -14.91 1.47 -4.02
CA PRO A 44 -14.92 0.96 -2.65
C PRO A 44 -16.35 0.65 -2.20
N GLY A 45 -16.54 -0.55 -1.65
CA GLY A 45 -17.85 -1.03 -1.21
C GLY A 45 -18.66 -1.79 -2.26
N ASP A 46 -18.23 -1.81 -3.53
CA ASP A 46 -18.86 -2.66 -4.55
C ASP A 46 -18.58 -4.15 -4.26
N PHE A 47 -19.55 -4.98 -4.64
CA PHE A 47 -19.35 -6.43 -4.72
C PHE A 47 -19.24 -6.84 -6.18
N LEU A 48 -18.18 -7.55 -6.48
CA LEU A 48 -17.86 -8.02 -7.82
C LEU A 48 -18.15 -9.52 -7.89
N HIS A 49 -19.02 -9.93 -8.77
CA HIS A 49 -19.22 -11.33 -9.10
C HIS A 49 -18.26 -11.71 -10.24
N LEU A 50 -17.33 -12.60 -9.96
CA LEU A 50 -16.41 -13.17 -10.93
C LEU A 50 -16.89 -14.59 -11.27
N ALA A 51 -17.07 -14.86 -12.56
CA ALA A 51 -17.41 -16.17 -13.08
C ALA A 51 -16.38 -16.59 -14.13
N LEU A 52 -15.84 -17.79 -13.98
CA LEU A 52 -15.00 -18.44 -14.97
C LEU A 52 -15.80 -19.61 -15.54
N PRO A 53 -15.98 -19.71 -16.86
CA PRO A 53 -16.74 -20.81 -17.47
C PRO A 53 -16.00 -22.15 -17.37
N ALA A 54 -16.73 -23.22 -17.48
CA ALA A 54 -16.13 -24.54 -17.75
C ALA A 54 -15.27 -24.47 -19.01
N GLY A 55 -14.16 -25.19 -19.02
CA GLY A 55 -13.18 -25.13 -20.09
C GLY A 55 -12.19 -23.97 -20.00
N PHE A 56 -12.32 -23.07 -19.02
CA PHE A 56 -11.33 -22.02 -18.80
C PHE A 56 -10.00 -22.62 -18.36
N GLY A 57 -8.93 -22.24 -19.04
CA GLY A 57 -7.57 -22.71 -18.73
C GLY A 57 -6.59 -22.34 -19.84
N PRO A 58 -5.35 -22.77 -19.75
CA PRO A 58 -4.33 -22.55 -20.77
C PRO A 58 -4.64 -23.37 -22.04
N GLU A 59 -4.12 -22.95 -23.17
CA GLU A 59 -4.27 -23.65 -24.47
C GLU A 59 -3.77 -25.10 -24.40
N LYS A 60 -2.72 -25.34 -23.62
CA LYS A 60 -2.18 -26.68 -23.34
C LYS A 60 -2.05 -26.85 -21.85
N GLY A 61 -2.84 -27.76 -21.27
CA GLY A 61 -2.80 -28.04 -19.84
C GLY A 61 -4.16 -28.40 -19.26
N ALA A 62 -4.26 -28.34 -17.94
CA ALA A 62 -5.49 -28.59 -17.24
C ALA A 62 -6.46 -27.40 -17.37
N VAL A 63 -7.71 -27.71 -17.66
CA VAL A 63 -8.80 -26.73 -17.74
C VAL A 63 -9.81 -26.98 -16.62
N LEU A 64 -10.61 -25.98 -16.27
CA LEU A 64 -11.71 -26.15 -15.33
C LEU A 64 -12.75 -27.14 -15.91
N SER A 65 -13.02 -28.24 -15.17
CA SER A 65 -14.08 -29.18 -15.54
C SER A 65 -15.46 -28.54 -15.46
N ASP A 66 -15.65 -27.73 -14.43
CA ASP A 66 -16.88 -27.02 -14.11
C ASP A 66 -16.63 -25.52 -14.03
N GLY A 67 -17.68 -24.72 -14.23
CA GLY A 67 -17.58 -23.27 -14.03
C GLY A 67 -17.29 -22.96 -12.56
N TRP A 68 -16.49 -21.94 -12.35
CA TRP A 68 -16.16 -21.43 -11.01
C TRP A 68 -16.65 -20.02 -10.82
N THR A 69 -17.26 -19.73 -9.68
CA THR A 69 -17.77 -18.41 -9.36
C THR A 69 -17.36 -17.97 -7.95
N THR A 70 -17.14 -16.68 -7.79
CA THR A 70 -16.90 -16.07 -6.48
C THR A 70 -17.42 -14.65 -6.42
N VAL A 71 -17.63 -14.15 -5.21
CA VAL A 71 -17.92 -12.74 -4.94
C VAL A 71 -16.72 -12.12 -4.24
N LEU A 72 -16.20 -11.06 -4.81
CA LEU A 72 -15.12 -10.27 -4.26
C LEU A 72 -15.70 -8.95 -3.75
N ALA A 73 -15.39 -8.58 -2.53
CA ALA A 73 -15.67 -7.26 -2.03
C ALA A 73 -14.55 -6.32 -2.49
N ALA A 74 -14.91 -5.26 -3.23
CA ALA A 74 -13.97 -4.20 -3.53
C ALA A 74 -13.65 -3.46 -2.23
N ALA A 75 -12.53 -3.81 -1.62
CA ALA A 75 -12.09 -3.15 -0.42
C ALA A 75 -11.90 -1.66 -0.69
N ASP A 76 -12.36 -0.84 0.24
CA ASP A 76 -11.82 0.50 0.34
C ASP A 76 -10.34 0.32 0.72
N PRO A 77 -9.38 0.71 -0.11
CA PRO A 77 -7.96 0.61 0.26
C PRO A 77 -7.67 1.35 1.56
N GLY A 78 -8.66 2.12 2.06
CA GLY A 78 -8.51 2.94 3.24
C GLY A 78 -7.51 4.07 3.00
N ALA A 79 -7.26 4.82 4.04
CA ALA A 79 -6.18 5.78 4.05
C ALA A 79 -4.84 5.01 4.05
N ALA A 80 -4.08 5.12 2.98
CA ALA A 80 -2.80 4.45 2.83
C ALA A 80 -1.67 5.44 2.61
N VAL A 81 -0.59 5.27 3.36
CA VAL A 81 0.63 6.03 3.17
C VAL A 81 1.83 5.07 3.13
N GLY A 82 2.79 5.37 2.29
CA GLY A 82 3.98 4.54 2.18
C GLY A 82 5.09 5.21 1.37
N PHE A 83 6.24 4.57 1.33
CA PHE A 83 7.34 5.00 0.48
C PHE A 83 7.13 4.48 -0.94
N LEU A 84 7.28 5.35 -1.92
CA LEU A 84 7.18 4.95 -3.33
C LEU A 84 8.43 4.18 -3.79
N GLN A 85 9.59 4.57 -3.27
CA GLN A 85 10.86 3.99 -3.66
C GLN A 85 11.22 2.84 -2.72
N PRO A 86 11.47 1.63 -3.26
CA PRO A 86 12.08 0.58 -2.47
C PRO A 86 13.54 0.95 -2.18
N GLY A 87 14.00 0.62 -1.00
CA GLY A 87 15.37 0.84 -0.58
C GLY A 87 15.46 1.48 0.79
N SER A 88 16.59 1.28 1.44
CA SER A 88 16.85 1.73 2.81
C SER A 88 18.10 2.59 2.92
N MET A 89 18.77 2.87 1.81
CA MET A 89 20.01 3.66 1.81
C MET A 89 19.88 4.91 0.95
N MET A 90 20.35 6.02 1.49
CA MET A 90 20.48 7.28 0.77
C MET A 90 21.92 7.79 0.84
N THR A 91 22.36 8.35 -0.27
CA THR A 91 23.69 8.98 -0.32
C THR A 91 23.69 10.32 0.45
N LEU A 92 24.85 10.67 0.99
CA LEU A 92 25.04 11.95 1.67
C LEU A 92 25.07 13.13 0.68
N SER A 93 25.30 12.87 -0.60
CA SER A 93 25.28 13.83 -1.69
C SER A 93 24.09 13.57 -2.61
N GLY A 94 23.49 14.61 -3.15
CA GLY A 94 22.32 14.54 -4.03
C GLY A 94 21.01 14.96 -3.40
N SER A 95 19.93 14.73 -4.12
CA SER A 95 18.59 15.05 -3.63
C SER A 95 18.22 14.12 -2.48
N ARG A 96 17.88 14.71 -1.34
CA ARG A 96 17.44 13.98 -0.13
C ARG A 96 15.95 14.12 0.04
N THR A 97 15.22 13.75 -0.99
CA THR A 97 13.77 13.81 -0.98
C THR A 97 13.21 12.41 -1.10
N LEU A 98 12.38 12.02 -0.15
CA LEU A 98 11.60 10.79 -0.24
C LEU A 98 10.28 11.09 -0.91
N THR A 99 9.94 10.29 -1.92
CA THR A 99 8.62 10.33 -2.52
C THR A 99 7.71 9.39 -1.75
N LEU A 100 6.60 9.92 -1.28
CA LEU A 100 5.60 9.23 -0.49
C LEU A 100 4.36 8.98 -1.35
N MET A 101 3.80 7.79 -1.25
CA MET A 101 2.47 7.50 -1.73
C MET A 101 1.46 7.90 -0.66
N ALA A 102 0.41 8.62 -1.07
CA ALA A 102 -0.64 9.13 -0.20
C ALA A 102 -1.99 8.85 -0.85
N ASP A 103 -2.67 7.80 -0.46
CA ASP A 103 -3.97 7.45 -1.02
C ASP A 103 -5.05 7.62 0.04
N GLY A 104 -6.08 8.43 -0.27
CA GLY A 104 -7.20 8.65 0.63
C GLY A 104 -6.87 9.40 1.93
N VAL A 105 -5.72 10.09 2.00
CA VAL A 105 -5.32 10.90 3.15
C VAL A 105 -5.29 12.38 2.78
N ASP A 106 -5.57 13.25 3.75
CA ASP A 106 -5.50 14.70 3.59
C ASP A 106 -4.18 15.28 4.10
N ARG A 107 -3.48 14.54 4.96
CA ARG A 107 -2.14 14.87 5.41
C ARG A 107 -1.37 13.64 5.86
N ILE A 108 -0.04 13.75 5.83
CA ILE A 108 0.89 12.74 6.34
C ILE A 108 1.61 13.34 7.53
N ARG A 109 1.47 12.70 8.69
CA ARG A 109 2.36 12.95 9.82
C ARG A 109 3.58 12.07 9.66
N TRP A 110 4.77 12.63 9.81
CA TRP A 110 6.02 11.90 9.76
C TRP A 110 6.80 12.10 11.06
N ARG A 111 7.56 11.08 11.44
CA ARG A 111 8.49 11.10 12.55
C ARG A 111 9.77 10.41 12.13
N ILE A 112 10.92 11.04 12.37
CA ILE A 112 12.25 10.51 12.08
C ILE A 112 12.98 10.39 13.39
N GLU A 113 13.47 9.20 13.71
CA GLU A 113 14.21 8.89 14.93
C GLU A 113 15.55 8.30 14.56
N ARG A 114 16.62 8.77 15.18
CA ARG A 114 17.96 8.22 14.97
C ARG A 114 18.16 6.97 15.82
N ILE A 115 18.72 5.93 15.24
CA ILE A 115 19.15 4.74 15.97
C ILE A 115 20.49 5.04 16.62
N ARG A 116 20.61 4.81 17.93
CA ARG A 116 21.81 5.07 18.70
C ARG A 116 22.96 4.14 18.29
N ASP A 117 24.17 4.64 18.29
CA ASP A 117 25.35 3.93 17.82
C ASP A 117 25.54 2.53 18.45
N PRO A 118 25.32 2.30 19.77
CA PRO A 118 25.43 0.96 20.34
C PRO A 118 24.49 -0.09 19.74
N TYR A 119 23.39 0.34 19.14
CA TYR A 119 22.37 -0.53 18.55
C TYR A 119 22.53 -0.72 17.04
N LEU A 120 23.44 0.00 16.38
CA LEU A 120 23.59 -0.03 14.93
C LEU A 120 23.92 -1.44 14.42
N ALA A 121 24.89 -2.12 15.05
CA ALA A 121 25.30 -3.46 14.64
C ALA A 121 24.15 -4.47 14.78
N LEU A 122 23.44 -4.44 15.90
CA LEU A 122 22.30 -5.33 16.14
C LEU A 122 21.16 -5.06 15.17
N THR A 123 20.84 -3.78 14.94
CA THR A 123 19.81 -3.39 13.99
C THR A 123 20.19 -3.79 12.57
N ALA A 124 21.45 -3.59 12.15
CA ALA A 124 21.92 -3.94 10.82
C ALA A 124 21.92 -5.46 10.57
N GLN A 125 22.22 -6.27 11.59
CA GLN A 125 22.19 -7.74 11.51
C GLN A 125 20.76 -8.30 11.41
N ASN A 126 19.81 -7.66 12.09
CA ASN A 126 18.42 -8.11 12.15
C ASN A 126 17.52 -7.32 11.19
N TRP A 127 18.13 -6.52 10.32
CA TRP A 127 17.39 -5.63 9.42
C TRP A 127 16.52 -6.43 8.44
N ARG A 128 15.23 -6.32 8.62
CA ARG A 128 14.24 -6.61 7.58
C ARG A 128 13.59 -5.28 7.22
N ALA A 129 13.57 -4.96 5.95
CA ALA A 129 13.24 -3.62 5.40
C ALA A 129 11.89 -3.01 5.85
N HIS A 130 11.13 -3.68 6.68
CA HIS A 130 9.81 -3.23 7.16
C HIS A 130 9.60 -3.44 8.67
N GLU A 131 10.63 -3.85 9.40
CA GLU A 131 10.51 -4.01 10.84
C GLU A 131 10.79 -2.69 11.55
N THR A 132 9.86 -2.27 12.39
CA THR A 132 10.02 -1.09 13.23
C THR A 132 10.86 -1.45 14.45
N VAL A 133 11.86 -0.64 14.76
CA VAL A 133 12.59 -0.76 16.02
C VAL A 133 11.65 -0.37 17.16
N THR A 134 11.25 -1.35 17.94
CA THR A 134 10.30 -1.15 19.04
C THR A 134 10.96 -0.83 20.38
N ASN A 135 12.28 -1.08 20.49
CA ASN A 135 13.01 -0.74 21.70
C ASN A 135 13.27 0.78 21.78
N ALA A 136 12.56 1.45 22.67
CA ALA A 136 12.69 2.89 22.86
C ALA A 136 14.11 3.32 23.29
N GLU A 137 14.88 2.43 23.93
CA GLU A 137 16.27 2.73 24.31
C GLU A 137 17.20 2.78 23.10
N ALA A 138 16.84 2.10 22.01
CA ALA A 138 17.61 2.10 20.79
C ALA A 138 17.42 3.39 19.98
N LEU A 139 16.40 4.15 20.27
CA LEU A 139 16.06 5.39 19.56
C LEU A 139 16.55 6.60 20.36
N SER A 140 17.02 7.60 19.66
CA SER A 140 17.38 8.89 20.23
C SER A 140 16.67 9.98 19.45
N GLU A 141 16.83 11.20 19.89
CA GLU A 141 16.35 12.43 19.24
C GLU A 141 15.35 12.19 18.10
N ALA A 142 14.24 12.86 18.13
CA ALA A 142 13.22 12.75 17.11
C ALA A 142 13.01 14.10 16.43
N ALA A 143 12.77 14.06 15.12
CA ALA A 143 12.17 15.15 14.38
C ALA A 143 10.82 14.69 13.86
N ASP A 144 9.83 15.54 13.90
CA ASP A 144 8.49 15.24 13.41
C ASP A 144 7.88 16.43 12.66
N GLY A 145 6.86 16.16 11.91
CA GLY A 145 6.14 17.19 11.18
C GLY A 145 4.95 16.64 10.40
N VAL A 146 4.36 17.54 9.63
CA VAL A 146 3.16 17.24 8.85
C VAL A 146 3.34 17.75 7.42
N ILE A 147 2.95 16.91 6.47
CA ILE A 147 2.89 17.26 5.05
C ILE A 147 1.42 17.26 4.63
N PRO A 148 0.85 18.39 4.20
CA PRO A 148 -0.48 18.42 3.64
C PRO A 148 -0.50 17.72 2.27
N VAL A 149 -1.54 16.94 2.02
CA VAL A 149 -1.78 16.30 0.73
C VAL A 149 -2.91 17.04 0.03
N ALA A 150 -2.60 17.64 -1.10
CA ALA A 150 -3.62 18.35 -1.87
C ALA A 150 -4.68 17.38 -2.41
N ALA A 151 -5.93 17.80 -2.44
CA ALA A 151 -7.04 17.00 -2.93
C ALA A 151 -6.76 16.41 -4.32
N GLY A 152 -6.97 15.11 -4.49
CA GLY A 152 -6.71 14.38 -5.73
C GLY A 152 -5.23 14.07 -5.99
N ARG A 153 -4.31 14.49 -5.14
CA ARG A 153 -2.90 14.09 -5.22
C ARG A 153 -2.70 12.74 -4.54
N ARG A 154 -1.92 11.90 -5.20
CA ARG A 154 -1.56 10.56 -4.69
C ARG A 154 -0.10 10.47 -4.23
N PHE A 155 0.64 11.56 -4.35
CA PHE A 155 2.05 11.61 -4.02
C PHE A 155 2.36 12.87 -3.25
N ALA A 156 3.27 12.74 -2.29
CA ALA A 156 3.85 13.82 -1.52
C ALA A 156 5.37 13.68 -1.47
N SER A 157 6.05 14.74 -1.07
CA SER A 157 7.52 14.74 -0.96
C SER A 157 7.92 15.10 0.46
N LEU A 158 8.83 14.32 1.03
CA LEU A 158 9.45 14.60 2.31
C LEU A 158 10.91 15.00 2.09
N PRO A 159 11.25 16.30 2.12
CA PRO A 159 12.63 16.77 1.99
C PRO A 159 13.37 16.56 3.31
N LEU A 160 14.33 15.62 3.32
CA LEU A 160 15.04 15.25 4.55
C LEU A 160 16.03 16.33 5.02
N ASP A 161 16.52 17.18 4.12
CA ASP A 161 17.39 18.29 4.52
C ASP A 161 16.63 19.33 5.36
N GLU A 162 15.37 19.59 5.02
CA GLU A 162 14.48 20.50 5.75
C GLU A 162 13.99 19.87 7.06
N ALA A 163 13.90 18.54 7.11
CA ALA A 163 13.48 17.79 8.28
C ALA A 163 14.47 17.86 9.45
N LYS A 164 15.64 18.45 9.24
CA LYS A 164 16.69 18.56 10.27
C LYS A 164 16.99 17.22 10.95
N LEU A 165 17.52 16.29 10.17
CA LEU A 165 17.82 14.93 10.64
C LEU A 165 18.46 14.93 12.04
N PRO A 166 17.88 14.22 13.02
CA PRO A 166 18.38 14.22 14.40
C PRO A 166 19.85 13.75 14.46
N GLY A 167 20.67 14.44 15.22
CA GLY A 167 22.09 14.08 15.43
C GLY A 167 22.96 14.16 14.17
N GLY A 168 22.52 14.84 13.12
CA GLY A 168 23.29 15.10 11.91
C GLY A 168 22.92 14.24 10.71
N ARG A 169 23.71 14.37 9.64
CA ARG A 169 23.36 13.86 8.30
C ARG A 169 23.68 12.39 8.08
N ALA A 170 24.59 11.81 8.83
CA ALA A 170 24.99 10.41 8.71
C ALA A 170 24.42 9.60 9.86
N GLY A 171 23.89 8.43 9.57
CA GLY A 171 23.32 7.55 10.58
C GLY A 171 22.28 6.59 10.03
N LEU A 172 21.76 5.78 10.90
CA LEU A 172 20.61 4.94 10.64
C LEU A 172 19.38 5.59 11.28
N PHE A 173 18.33 5.72 10.52
CA PHE A 173 17.11 6.41 10.94
C PHE A 173 15.91 5.52 10.74
N GLN A 174 15.00 5.55 11.68
CA GLN A 174 13.66 5.03 11.55
C GLN A 174 12.73 6.14 11.12
N ILE A 175 11.99 5.95 10.04
CA ILE A 175 11.00 6.91 9.56
C ILE A 175 9.63 6.27 9.67
N THR A 176 8.78 6.86 10.49
CA THR A 176 7.40 6.45 10.67
C THR A 176 6.47 7.44 9.95
N LEU A 177 5.55 6.89 9.18
CA LEU A 177 4.53 7.66 8.45
C LEU A 177 3.15 7.28 8.95
N THR A 178 2.31 8.28 9.20
CA THR A 178 0.90 8.10 9.57
C THR A 178 0.05 8.95 8.63
N GLY A 179 -0.83 8.31 7.88
CA GLY A 179 -1.82 9.01 7.07
C GLY A 179 -3.01 9.43 7.92
N GLU A 180 -3.45 10.66 7.78
CA GLU A 180 -4.59 11.18 8.51
C GLU A 180 -5.60 11.78 7.54
N LYS A 181 -6.89 11.55 7.82
CA LYS A 181 -8.00 12.10 7.06
C LYS A 181 -8.79 13.07 7.92
N LYS A 182 -9.23 14.17 7.33
CA LYS A 182 -10.08 15.13 8.01
C LYS A 182 -11.48 14.55 8.14
N THR A 183 -11.94 14.39 9.35
CA THR A 183 -13.31 13.97 9.70
C THR A 183 -14.08 15.15 10.29
N LYS A 184 -15.37 14.96 10.52
CA LYS A 184 -16.18 15.99 11.20
C LYS A 184 -15.72 16.24 12.64
N ASP A 185 -15.16 15.20 13.26
CA ASP A 185 -14.73 15.19 14.67
C ASP A 185 -13.24 15.50 14.85
N GLY A 186 -12.51 15.77 13.77
CA GLY A 186 -11.09 16.07 13.80
C GLY A 186 -10.28 15.28 12.78
N TRP A 187 -9.08 14.89 13.18
CA TRP A 187 -8.17 14.07 12.37
C TRP A 187 -8.15 12.63 12.87
N GLY A 188 -8.32 11.68 11.97
CA GLY A 188 -8.29 10.25 12.25
C GLY A 188 -7.58 9.47 11.17
#